data_a0bb81a78fb6797f2572a96644171c63
#
_entry.id   a0bb81a78fb6797f2572a96644171c63
#
_cell.length_a   1.000
_cell.length_b   1.000
_cell.length_c   1.000
_cell.angle_alpha   90.00
_cell.angle_beta   90.00
_cell.angle_gamma   90.00
#
_symmetry.space_group_name_H-M   'P 1'
#
loop_
_entity.id
_entity.type
_entity.pdbx_description
1 polymer ?
#
loop_
_entity_poly.entity_id
_entity_poly.type
_entity_poly.pdbx_seq_one_letter_code
_entity_poly.pdbx_strand_id
1 'polypeptide(L)'
;MSLLGIVLGLVLLMFLAYRGYSIIWVAPVCAVVVAVLSGYAILDAYIGDYMKGMADYVFQWFPPFFLGAVYGKVMDMTGSARSLGNALVKLIGSRFAVLAVVLPCLLMTFGGISLFVVVFVIYPMGYSIYRAADLP
;
A
#
# COMPACT_ATOMS: atom_id res chain seq x y z
N MET A 1 3.12 -28.87 0.88
CA MET A 1 2.46 -27.69 1.54
C MET A 1 0.97 -27.91 1.44
N SER A 2 0.24 -28.01 2.53
CA SER A 2 -1.21 -28.16 2.45
C SER A 2 -1.84 -26.81 2.09
N LEU A 3 -2.51 -26.72 0.98
CA LEU A 3 -3.28 -25.54 0.55
C LEU A 3 -4.21 -25.05 1.67
N LEU A 4 -4.73 -25.98 2.45
CA LEU A 4 -5.53 -25.73 3.65
C LEU A 4 -4.79 -24.90 4.71
N GLY A 5 -3.51 -25.16 4.96
CA GLY A 5 -2.72 -24.38 5.93
C GLY A 5 -2.57 -22.91 5.50
N ILE A 6 -2.34 -22.68 4.22
CA ILE A 6 -2.20 -21.32 3.68
C ILE A 6 -3.54 -20.55 3.77
N VAL A 7 -4.64 -21.20 3.36
CA VAL A 7 -5.97 -20.60 3.43
C VAL A 7 -6.36 -20.28 4.87
N LEU A 8 -6.13 -21.19 5.80
CA LEU A 8 -6.40 -20.96 7.22
C LEU A 8 -5.55 -19.82 7.79
N GLY A 9 -4.26 -19.75 7.42
CA GLY A 9 -3.39 -18.64 7.82
C GLY A 9 -3.86 -17.30 7.31
N LEU A 10 -4.30 -17.22 6.05
CA LEU A 10 -4.84 -15.99 5.47
C LEU A 10 -6.17 -15.58 6.13
N VAL A 11 -7.07 -16.51 6.36
CA VAL A 11 -8.34 -16.24 7.06
C VAL A 11 -8.08 -15.75 8.48
N LEU A 12 -7.16 -16.39 9.20
CA LEU A 12 -6.75 -15.98 10.54
C LEU A 12 -6.15 -14.56 10.53
N LEU A 13 -5.29 -14.26 9.56
CA LEU A 13 -4.70 -12.94 9.40
C LEU A 13 -5.79 -11.88 9.16
N MET A 14 -6.72 -12.14 8.25
CA MET A 14 -7.84 -11.22 7.99
C MET A 14 -8.69 -11.03 9.24
N PHE A 15 -9.04 -12.11 9.94
CA PHE A 15 -9.85 -12.04 11.15
C PHE A 15 -9.18 -11.19 12.25
N LEU A 16 -7.89 -11.38 12.51
CA LEU A 16 -7.15 -10.62 13.50
C LEU A 16 -6.95 -9.16 13.08
N ALA A 17 -6.73 -8.90 11.79
CA ALA A 17 -6.65 -7.54 11.26
C ALA A 17 -7.97 -6.78 11.42
N TYR A 18 -9.12 -7.42 11.14
CA TYR A 18 -10.44 -6.83 11.39
C TYR A 18 -10.74 -6.60 12.87
N ARG A 19 -10.12 -7.38 13.76
CA ARG A 19 -10.17 -7.15 15.21
C ARG A 19 -9.36 -5.95 15.70
N GLY A 20 -8.62 -5.29 14.79
CA GLY A 20 -7.80 -4.12 15.10
C GLY A 20 -6.40 -4.43 15.64
N TYR A 21 -5.95 -5.68 15.59
CA TYR A 21 -4.58 -6.01 15.93
C TYR A 21 -3.61 -5.51 14.86
N SER A 22 -2.45 -5.01 15.29
CA SER A 22 -1.43 -4.55 14.36
C SER A 22 -0.91 -5.71 13.49
N ILE A 23 -0.93 -5.52 12.16
CA ILE A 23 -0.48 -6.50 11.17
C ILE A 23 0.98 -6.92 11.41
N ILE A 24 1.80 -6.03 11.97
CA ILE A 24 3.21 -6.29 12.28
C ILE A 24 3.35 -7.48 13.25
N TRP A 25 2.45 -7.62 14.21
CA TRP A 25 2.44 -8.73 15.16
C TRP A 25 1.65 -9.95 14.66
N VAL A 26 0.59 -9.69 13.91
CA VAL A 26 -0.30 -10.74 13.41
C VAL A 26 0.39 -11.57 12.33
N ALA A 27 1.15 -10.95 11.43
CA ALA A 27 1.78 -11.65 10.33
C ALA A 27 2.78 -12.73 10.78
N PRO A 28 3.72 -12.46 11.71
CA PRO A 28 4.60 -13.52 12.25
C PRO A 28 3.83 -14.67 12.90
N VAL A 29 2.79 -14.36 13.68
CA VAL A 29 1.98 -15.37 14.35
C VAL A 29 1.27 -16.26 13.32
N CYS A 30 0.67 -15.67 12.29
CA CYS A 30 0.03 -16.43 11.21
C CYS A 30 1.05 -17.30 10.43
N ALA A 31 2.27 -16.79 10.20
CA ALA A 31 3.32 -17.56 9.55
C ALA A 31 3.71 -18.80 10.36
N VAL A 32 3.82 -18.69 11.68
CA VAL A 32 4.07 -19.83 12.57
C VAL A 32 2.91 -20.83 12.51
N VAL A 33 1.67 -20.38 12.56
CA VAL A 33 0.49 -21.25 12.45
C VAL A 33 0.50 -22.03 11.14
N VAL A 34 0.81 -21.38 10.02
CA VAL A 34 0.93 -22.05 8.71
C VAL A 34 2.06 -23.09 8.71
N ALA A 35 3.21 -22.76 9.31
CA ALA A 35 4.34 -23.68 9.39
C ALA A 35 3.97 -24.95 10.17
N VAL A 36 3.34 -24.81 11.34
CA VAL A 36 2.87 -25.92 12.17
C VAL A 36 1.86 -26.80 11.40
N LEU A 37 0.86 -26.20 10.77
CA LEU A 37 -0.16 -26.91 10.01
C LEU A 37 0.41 -27.62 8.77
N SER A 38 1.52 -27.14 8.25
CA SER A 38 2.20 -27.72 7.08
C SER A 38 3.24 -28.77 7.45
N GLY A 39 3.47 -29.03 8.76
CA GLY A 39 4.48 -29.99 9.24
C GLY A 39 5.93 -29.52 9.01
N TYR A 40 6.13 -28.22 8.80
CA TYR A 40 7.47 -27.64 8.64
C TYR A 40 8.12 -27.38 10.00
N ALA A 41 9.44 -27.50 10.07
CA ALA A 41 10.18 -27.09 11.26
C ALA A 41 9.97 -25.58 11.49
N ILE A 42 9.43 -25.21 12.64
CA ILE A 42 9.02 -23.82 12.96
C ILE A 42 10.19 -22.86 12.80
N LEU A 43 11.38 -23.27 13.23
CA LEU A 43 12.58 -22.43 13.20
C LEU A 43 13.02 -22.14 11.76
N ASP A 44 13.02 -23.14 10.89
CA ASP A 44 13.42 -23.00 9.48
C ASP A 44 12.38 -22.18 8.70
N ALA A 45 11.10 -22.40 8.96
CA ALA A 45 10.03 -21.61 8.35
C ALA A 45 10.09 -20.13 8.77
N TYR A 46 10.39 -19.86 10.04
CA TYR A 46 10.42 -18.50 10.56
C TYR A 46 11.70 -17.76 10.13
N ILE A 47 12.88 -18.34 10.36
CA ILE A 47 14.16 -17.68 10.07
C ILE A 47 14.48 -17.76 8.57
N GLY A 48 14.27 -18.92 7.94
CA GLY A 48 14.56 -19.13 6.52
C GLY A 48 13.55 -18.43 5.61
N ASP A 49 12.30 -18.85 5.66
CA ASP A 49 11.32 -18.42 4.67
C ASP A 49 10.68 -17.06 5.00
N TYR A 50 10.15 -16.91 6.24
CA TYR A 50 9.44 -15.71 6.62
C TYR A 50 10.35 -14.48 6.71
N MET A 51 11.46 -14.57 7.47
CA MET A 51 12.38 -13.43 7.65
C MET A 51 13.08 -13.05 6.36
N LYS A 52 13.45 -14.05 5.55
CA LYS A 52 14.03 -13.80 4.23
C LYS A 52 13.04 -13.12 3.31
N GLY A 53 11.80 -13.63 3.21
CA GLY A 53 10.75 -13.01 2.40
C GLY A 53 10.42 -11.58 2.84
N MET A 54 10.42 -11.31 4.15
CA MET A 54 10.24 -9.97 4.69
C MET A 54 11.41 -9.05 4.32
N ALA A 55 12.66 -9.53 4.46
CA ALA A 55 13.85 -8.76 4.11
C ALA A 55 13.90 -8.45 2.61
N ASP A 56 13.63 -9.43 1.75
CA ASP A 56 13.59 -9.27 0.30
C ASP A 56 12.50 -8.26 -0.11
N TYR A 57 11.31 -8.34 0.53
CA TYR A 57 10.23 -7.38 0.29
C TYR A 57 10.64 -5.95 0.68
N VAL A 58 11.23 -5.75 1.86
CA VAL A 58 11.70 -4.43 2.31
C VAL A 58 12.79 -3.92 1.37
N PHE A 59 13.77 -4.75 1.01
CA PHE A 59 14.85 -4.36 0.13
C PHE A 59 14.36 -3.93 -1.26
N GLN A 60 13.40 -4.67 -1.81
CA GLN A 60 12.82 -4.37 -3.12
C GLN A 60 11.97 -3.10 -3.13
N TRP A 61 11.18 -2.89 -2.07
CA TRP A 61 10.18 -1.81 -2.05
C TRP A 61 10.62 -0.56 -1.29
N PHE A 62 11.66 -0.64 -0.48
CA PHE A 62 12.18 0.52 0.26
C PHE A 62 12.54 1.71 -0.65
N PRO A 63 13.29 1.53 -1.77
CA PRO A 63 13.65 2.65 -2.62
C PRO A 63 12.45 3.40 -3.21
N PRO A 64 11.44 2.73 -3.84
CA PRO A 64 10.28 3.43 -4.34
C PRO A 64 9.44 4.08 -3.23
N PHE A 65 9.33 3.46 -2.05
CA PHE A 65 8.62 4.06 -0.91
C PHE A 65 9.33 5.29 -0.39
N PHE A 66 10.62 5.22 -0.21
CA PHE A 66 11.44 6.35 0.26
C PHE A 66 11.38 7.52 -0.73
N LEU A 67 11.62 7.25 -2.01
CA LEU A 67 11.55 8.28 -3.05
C LEU A 67 10.15 8.88 -3.18
N GLY A 68 9.11 8.08 -3.07
CA GLY A 68 7.73 8.54 -3.08
C GLY A 68 7.40 9.44 -1.89
N ALA A 69 7.88 9.09 -0.69
CA ALA A 69 7.70 9.90 0.51
C ALA A 69 8.45 11.24 0.40
N VAL A 70 9.70 11.21 -0.10
CA VAL A 70 10.48 12.44 -0.37
C VAL A 70 9.78 13.32 -1.39
N TYR A 71 9.34 12.74 -2.50
CA TYR A 71 8.59 13.46 -3.54
C TYR A 71 7.33 14.12 -2.97
N GLY A 72 6.52 13.35 -2.23
CA GLY A 72 5.32 13.88 -1.58
C GLY A 72 5.63 15.05 -0.65
N LYS A 73 6.71 14.93 0.14
CA LYS A 73 7.14 16.00 1.06
C LYS A 73 7.61 17.26 0.32
N VAL A 74 8.37 17.11 -0.75
CA VAL A 74 8.82 18.24 -1.59
C VAL A 74 7.62 18.93 -2.23
N MET A 75 6.67 18.18 -2.80
CA MET A 75 5.44 18.72 -3.40
C MET A 75 4.60 19.50 -2.38
N ASP A 76 4.54 19.03 -1.14
CA ASP A 76 3.82 19.72 -0.06
C ASP A 76 4.54 21.00 0.37
N MET A 77 5.85 20.93 0.62
CA MET A 77 6.67 22.08 1.06
C MET A 77 6.74 23.19 0.01
N THR A 78 6.78 22.86 -1.26
CA THR A 78 6.79 23.84 -2.37
C THR A 78 5.41 24.44 -2.68
N GLY A 79 4.35 23.88 -2.10
CA GLY A 79 2.97 24.28 -2.45
C GLY A 79 2.53 23.81 -3.83
N SER A 80 3.38 23.07 -4.54
CA SER A 80 3.11 22.59 -5.91
C SER A 80 1.90 21.67 -5.95
N ALA A 81 1.73 20.79 -4.94
CA ALA A 81 0.57 19.91 -4.83
C ALA A 81 -0.73 20.72 -4.76
N ARG A 82 -0.77 21.80 -3.96
CA ARG A 82 -1.95 22.67 -3.84
C ARG A 82 -2.22 23.42 -5.13
N SER A 83 -1.20 23.96 -5.79
CA SER A 83 -1.34 24.67 -7.07
C SER A 83 -1.88 23.75 -8.15
N LEU A 84 -1.39 22.52 -8.23
CA LEU A 84 -1.85 21.49 -9.15
C LEU A 84 -3.31 21.09 -8.87
N GLY A 85 -3.65 20.86 -7.60
CA GLY A 85 -5.01 20.55 -7.18
C GLY A 85 -6.01 21.66 -7.59
N ASN A 86 -5.68 22.91 -7.30
CA ASN A 86 -6.52 24.05 -7.68
C ASN A 86 -6.67 24.21 -9.20
N ALA A 87 -5.59 23.99 -9.96
CA ALA A 87 -5.65 24.02 -11.41
C ALA A 87 -6.55 22.94 -11.99
N LEU A 88 -6.42 21.72 -11.48
CA LEU A 88 -7.26 20.59 -11.92
C LEU A 88 -8.74 20.79 -11.57
N VAL A 89 -9.04 21.27 -10.36
CA VAL A 89 -10.43 21.57 -9.96
C VAL A 89 -11.03 22.68 -10.81
N LYS A 90 -10.24 23.69 -11.19
CA LYS A 90 -10.69 24.76 -12.12
C LYS A 90 -10.96 24.25 -13.53
N LEU A 91 -10.16 23.28 -14.01
CA LEU A 91 -10.30 22.73 -15.36
C LEU A 91 -11.44 21.70 -15.47
N ILE A 92 -11.57 20.82 -14.50
CA ILE A 92 -12.46 19.65 -14.55
C ILE A 92 -13.76 19.91 -13.79
N GLY A 93 -13.74 20.85 -12.85
CA GLY A 93 -14.83 21.15 -11.92
C GLY A 93 -14.80 20.26 -10.68
N SER A 94 -15.29 20.80 -9.54
CA SER A 94 -15.31 20.10 -8.26
C SER A 94 -16.12 18.79 -8.29
N ARG A 95 -17.17 18.75 -9.12
CA ARG A 95 -18.04 17.56 -9.29
C ARG A 95 -17.29 16.33 -9.80
N PHE A 96 -16.22 16.52 -10.57
CA PHE A 96 -15.42 15.45 -11.16
C PHE A 96 -14.08 15.25 -10.47
N ALA A 97 -13.87 15.82 -9.27
CA ALA A 97 -12.64 15.73 -8.52
C ALA A 97 -12.22 14.26 -8.24
N VAL A 98 -13.18 13.38 -7.96
CA VAL A 98 -12.92 11.94 -7.76
C VAL A 98 -12.41 11.30 -9.06
N LEU A 99 -13.02 11.62 -10.20
CA LEU A 99 -12.57 11.12 -11.52
C LEU A 99 -11.16 11.62 -11.87
N ALA A 100 -10.83 12.86 -11.50
CA ALA A 100 -9.50 13.44 -11.70
C ALA A 100 -8.39 12.68 -10.95
N VAL A 101 -8.72 11.95 -9.87
CA VAL A 101 -7.79 11.11 -9.13
C VAL A 101 -7.83 9.66 -9.64
N VAL A 102 -9.02 9.12 -9.85
CA VAL A 102 -9.20 7.71 -10.23
C VAL A 102 -8.68 7.43 -11.64
N LEU A 103 -8.89 8.34 -12.59
CA LEU A 103 -8.53 8.12 -13.98
C LEU A 103 -7.02 8.01 -14.20
N PRO A 104 -6.16 8.88 -13.64
CA PRO A 104 -4.72 8.67 -13.65
C PRO A 104 -4.28 7.39 -12.95
N CYS A 105 -4.89 7.02 -11.82
CA CYS A 105 -4.58 5.74 -11.15
C CYS A 105 -4.83 4.55 -12.08
N LEU A 106 -5.96 4.53 -12.76
CA LEU A 106 -6.30 3.49 -13.72
C LEU A 106 -5.30 3.44 -14.89
N LEU A 107 -5.03 4.58 -15.50
CA LEU A 107 -4.11 4.68 -16.63
C LEU A 107 -2.70 4.20 -16.26
N MET A 108 -2.18 4.63 -15.11
CA MET A 108 -0.85 4.22 -14.63
C MET A 108 -0.81 2.72 -14.32
N THR A 109 -1.84 2.18 -13.68
CA THR A 109 -1.93 0.76 -13.33
C THR A 109 -2.03 -0.11 -14.58
N PHE A 110 -2.89 0.26 -15.55
CA PHE A 110 -2.97 -0.43 -16.84
C PHE A 110 -1.70 -0.27 -17.69
N GLY A 111 -0.97 0.83 -17.52
CA GLY A 111 0.33 1.05 -18.12
C GLY A 111 1.46 0.20 -17.53
N GLY A 112 1.15 -0.70 -16.59
CA GLY A 112 2.11 -1.62 -15.97
C GLY A 112 2.90 -1.03 -14.80
N ILE A 113 2.51 0.15 -14.30
CA ILE A 113 3.15 0.73 -13.12
C ILE A 113 2.59 0.04 -11.87
N SER A 114 3.49 -0.38 -10.99
CA SER A 114 3.09 -1.02 -9.72
C SER A 114 2.14 -0.14 -8.92
N LEU A 115 1.07 -0.73 -8.40
CA LEU A 115 0.07 -0.06 -7.58
C LEU A 115 0.69 0.71 -6.40
N PHE A 116 1.74 0.17 -5.80
CA PHE A 116 2.46 0.83 -4.70
C PHE A 116 3.09 2.16 -5.14
N VAL A 117 3.68 2.21 -6.32
CA VAL A 117 4.26 3.45 -6.88
C VAL A 117 3.15 4.46 -7.20
N VAL A 118 2.03 4.00 -7.78
CA VAL A 118 0.88 4.84 -8.11
C VAL A 118 0.34 5.55 -6.86
N VAL A 119 0.20 4.84 -5.74
CA VAL A 119 -0.28 5.43 -4.48
C VAL A 119 0.60 6.60 -4.04
N PHE A 120 1.92 6.46 -4.07
CA PHE A 120 2.83 7.53 -3.63
C PHE A 120 2.82 8.75 -4.54
N VAL A 121 2.62 8.56 -5.84
CA VAL A 121 2.55 9.67 -6.82
C VAL A 121 1.20 10.39 -6.72
N ILE A 122 0.13 9.63 -6.63
CA ILE A 122 -1.23 10.17 -6.68
C ILE A 122 -1.68 10.74 -5.32
N TYR A 123 -1.19 10.20 -4.18
CA TYR A 123 -1.64 10.62 -2.87
C TYR A 123 -1.48 12.13 -2.59
N PRO A 124 -0.30 12.77 -2.79
CA PRO A 124 -0.15 14.21 -2.56
C PRO A 124 -1.06 15.04 -3.47
N MET A 125 -1.23 14.61 -4.71
CA MET A 125 -2.07 15.27 -5.70
C MET A 125 -3.56 15.09 -5.36
N GLY A 126 -3.98 13.87 -5.07
CA GLY A 126 -5.35 13.53 -4.70
C GLY A 126 -5.81 14.27 -3.45
N TYR A 127 -4.98 14.29 -2.42
CA TYR A 127 -5.25 15.05 -1.20
C TYR A 127 -5.49 16.55 -1.48
N SER A 128 -4.65 17.13 -2.35
CA SER A 128 -4.79 18.55 -2.74
C SER A 128 -6.04 18.81 -3.56
N ILE A 129 -6.42 17.89 -4.47
CA ILE A 129 -7.64 17.98 -5.27
C ILE A 129 -8.88 17.92 -4.39
N TYR A 130 -8.95 16.94 -3.46
CA TYR A 130 -10.10 16.79 -2.57
C TYR A 130 -10.26 17.99 -1.65
N ARG A 131 -9.17 18.51 -1.13
CA ARG A 131 -9.17 19.71 -0.29
C ARG A 131 -9.61 20.96 -1.06
N ALA A 132 -9.22 21.08 -2.33
CA ALA A 132 -9.64 22.19 -3.19
C ALA A 132 -11.11 22.07 -3.66
N ALA A 133 -11.64 20.85 -3.69
CA ALA A 133 -13.03 20.57 -4.04
C ALA A 133 -13.97 20.54 -2.82
N ASP A 134 -13.45 20.78 -1.61
CA ASP A 134 -14.18 20.71 -0.33
C ASP A 134 -14.84 19.34 -0.10
N LEU A 135 -14.15 18.28 -0.50
CA LEU A 135 -14.56 16.88 -0.28
C LEU A 135 -13.89 16.33 0.98
N PRO A 136 -14.60 15.46 1.73
CA PRO A 136 -14.07 14.82 2.94
C PRO A 136 -12.91 13.87 2.67
#